data_dab982ae2b5cb53b408441ce9783eeef
#
_entry.id   dab982ae2b5cb53b408441ce9783eeef
#
_cell.length_a   1.000
_cell.length_b   1.000
_cell.length_c   1.000
_cell.angle_alpha   90.00
_cell.angle_beta   90.00
_cell.angle_gamma   90.00
#
_symmetry.space_group_name_H-M   'P 1'
#
loop_
_entity.id
_entity.type
_entity.pdbx_description
1 polymer ?
#
loop_
_entity_poly.entity_id
_entity_poly.type
_entity_poly.pdbx_seq_one_letter_code
_entity_poly.pdbx_strand_id
1 'polypeptide(L)'
;MDKQILVIGGTGMLGDSVTRQLREDGFKVRVMARDLQKAQAQFGAAYELFAGDVTDLGDLEQALAGCYGVHISVGGPADQISAENVAALAPELGLEHVTYVSGSTVRDENSWFPMTAQKLAAESAVSQCGVPYTIFRPTWPMEQLPRFVRDGRATLVGDIKTPWHWFAAADFGRMVANA
;
A
#
# COMPACT_ATOMS: atom_id res chain seq x y z
N MET A 1 -3.86 18.40 11.64
CA MET A 1 -5.15 17.66 11.64
C MET A 1 -5.04 16.54 12.66
N ASP A 2 -6.09 16.28 13.44
CA ASP A 2 -6.06 15.21 14.46
C ASP A 2 -6.55 13.85 13.88
N LYS A 3 -6.35 13.66 12.56
CA LYS A 3 -6.74 12.46 11.83
C LYS A 3 -5.58 11.47 11.82
N GLN A 4 -5.84 10.26 12.28
CA GLN A 4 -4.88 9.16 12.26
C GLN A 4 -5.10 8.26 11.05
N ILE A 5 -4.03 7.96 10.33
CA ILE A 5 -4.03 7.05 9.19
C ILE A 5 -3.19 5.82 9.54
N LEU A 6 -3.78 4.63 9.39
CA LEU A 6 -3.03 3.39 9.42
C LEU A 6 -2.35 3.17 8.06
N VAL A 7 -1.06 2.89 8.05
CA VAL A 7 -0.34 2.49 6.84
C VAL A 7 0.08 1.02 6.96
N ILE A 8 -0.51 0.19 6.13
CA ILE A 8 -0.17 -1.22 5.97
C ILE A 8 0.82 -1.35 4.82
N GLY A 9 1.97 -1.97 5.10
CA GLY A 9 3.07 -2.04 4.14
C GLY A 9 3.97 -0.79 4.10
N GLY A 10 3.89 0.06 5.13
CA GLY A 10 4.66 1.30 5.25
C GLY A 10 6.17 1.13 5.15
N THR A 11 6.74 -0.02 5.51
CA THR A 11 8.18 -0.29 5.38
C THR A 11 8.60 -0.69 3.96
N GLY A 12 7.66 -0.79 3.04
CA GLY A 12 7.89 -1.09 1.63
C GLY A 12 8.26 0.16 0.81
N MET A 13 8.63 -0.06 -0.46
CA MET A 13 9.09 1.00 -1.36
C MET A 13 8.10 2.15 -1.54
N LEU A 14 6.86 1.85 -1.91
CA LEU A 14 5.81 2.86 -2.08
C LEU A 14 5.23 3.29 -0.73
N GLY A 15 5.04 2.34 0.19
CA GLY A 15 4.51 2.62 1.52
C GLY A 15 5.38 3.58 2.33
N ASP A 16 6.72 3.52 2.21
CA ASP A 16 7.61 4.48 2.88
C ASP A 16 7.34 5.91 2.44
N SER A 17 7.23 6.13 1.12
CA SER A 17 6.95 7.45 0.58
C SER A 17 5.59 7.99 1.02
N VAL A 18 4.56 7.13 1.03
CA VAL A 18 3.23 7.50 1.54
C VAL A 18 3.27 7.81 3.03
N THR A 19 3.93 6.97 3.82
CA THR A 19 4.07 7.13 5.28
C THR A 19 4.69 8.49 5.63
N ARG A 20 5.77 8.85 4.93
CA ARG A 20 6.45 10.14 5.16
C ARG A 20 5.60 11.31 4.73
N GLN A 21 4.99 11.25 3.53
CA GLN A 21 4.17 12.32 3.01
C GLN A 21 2.95 12.61 3.90
N LEU A 22 2.22 11.57 4.33
CA LEU A 22 1.10 11.74 5.26
C LEU A 22 1.54 12.46 6.55
N ARG A 23 2.73 12.13 7.06
CA ARG A 23 3.28 12.79 8.24
C ARG A 23 3.62 14.27 7.97
N GLU A 24 4.23 14.56 6.82
CA GLU A 24 4.56 15.93 6.38
C GLU A 24 3.31 16.80 6.23
N ASP A 25 2.22 16.21 5.73
CA ASP A 25 0.93 16.89 5.56
C ASP A 25 0.13 17.01 6.88
N GLY A 26 0.72 16.57 8.00
CA GLY A 26 0.18 16.81 9.35
C GLY A 26 -0.78 15.73 9.86
N PHE A 27 -0.88 14.57 9.19
CA PHE A 27 -1.60 13.43 9.72
C PHE A 27 -0.81 12.75 10.86
N LYS A 28 -1.53 12.18 11.82
CA LYS A 28 -0.96 11.16 12.70
C LYS A 28 -0.85 9.86 11.90
N VAL A 29 0.32 9.23 11.92
CA VAL A 29 0.55 8.01 11.13
C VAL A 29 0.88 6.86 12.07
N ARG A 30 0.07 5.80 11.99
CA ARG A 30 0.34 4.50 12.57
C ARG A 30 0.85 3.57 11.48
N VAL A 31 1.97 2.90 11.70
CA VAL A 31 2.54 1.94 10.75
C VAL A 31 2.41 0.54 11.32
N MET A 32 1.65 -0.32 10.65
CA MET A 32 1.58 -1.73 11.00
C MET A 32 2.72 -2.49 10.36
N ALA A 33 3.49 -3.20 11.17
CA ALA A 33 4.65 -3.96 10.71
C ALA A 33 4.83 -5.25 11.50
N ARG A 34 5.24 -6.32 10.81
CA ARG A 34 5.62 -7.60 11.44
C ARG A 34 6.97 -7.51 12.15
N ASP A 35 7.87 -6.69 11.62
CA ASP A 35 9.21 -6.44 12.17
C ASP A 35 9.29 -5.01 12.70
N LEU A 36 9.04 -4.86 14.00
CA LEU A 36 9.14 -3.55 14.67
C LEU A 36 10.56 -2.99 14.72
N GLN A 37 11.59 -3.83 14.76
CA GLN A 37 12.96 -3.34 14.80
C GLN A 37 13.32 -2.64 13.49
N LYS A 38 12.93 -3.26 12.37
CA LYS A 38 13.08 -2.64 11.05
C LYS A 38 12.26 -1.36 10.92
N ALA A 39 11.00 -1.38 11.36
CA ALA A 39 10.14 -0.20 11.32
C ALA A 39 10.69 0.94 12.19
N GLN A 40 11.20 0.63 13.39
CA GLN A 40 11.81 1.60 14.30
C GLN A 40 13.07 2.21 13.71
N ALA A 41 13.92 1.39 13.07
CA ALA A 41 15.13 1.88 12.40
C ALA A 41 14.81 2.82 11.22
N GLN A 42 13.69 2.59 10.53
CA GLN A 42 13.27 3.36 9.35
C GLN A 42 12.54 4.66 9.70
N PHE A 43 11.69 4.65 10.71
CA PHE A 43 10.76 5.75 11.02
C PHE A 43 11.09 6.47 12.35
N GLY A 44 11.80 5.82 13.27
CA GLY A 44 12.09 6.38 14.58
C GLY A 44 10.85 6.60 15.44
N ALA A 45 10.98 7.46 16.45
CA ALA A 45 9.93 7.74 17.44
C ALA A 45 8.83 8.72 16.95
N ALA A 46 8.96 9.24 15.73
CA ALA A 46 7.99 10.21 15.20
C ALA A 46 6.70 9.56 14.69
N TYR A 47 6.66 8.25 14.59
CA TYR A 47 5.53 7.46 14.09
C TYR A 47 5.07 6.49 15.17
N GLU A 48 3.77 6.23 15.19
CA GLU A 48 3.23 5.15 16.00
C GLU A 48 3.46 3.82 15.26
N LEU A 49 4.18 2.90 15.88
CA LEU A 49 4.47 1.59 15.31
C LEU A 49 3.61 0.54 16.01
N PHE A 50 2.90 -0.26 15.21
CA PHE A 50 2.04 -1.33 15.68
C PHE A 50 2.56 -2.69 15.19
N ALA A 51 2.84 -3.61 16.13
CA ALA A 51 3.23 -4.97 15.80
C ALA A 51 2.00 -5.79 15.43
N GLY A 52 1.99 -6.40 14.26
CA GLY A 52 0.88 -7.27 13.87
C GLY A 52 1.02 -7.82 12.46
N ASP A 53 0.19 -8.82 12.17
CA ASP A 53 0.06 -9.42 10.85
C ASP A 53 -1.31 -9.05 10.24
N VAL A 54 -1.29 -8.50 9.03
CA VAL A 54 -2.51 -8.08 8.30
C VAL A 54 -3.42 -9.26 7.93
N THR A 55 -2.92 -10.48 8.03
CA THR A 55 -3.71 -11.70 7.83
C THR A 55 -4.44 -12.15 9.10
N ASP A 56 -4.09 -11.57 10.26
CA ASP A 56 -4.80 -11.76 11.52
C ASP A 56 -5.82 -10.62 11.72
N LEU A 57 -7.10 -11.00 11.79
CA LEU A 57 -8.18 -10.01 11.96
C LEU A 57 -8.11 -9.26 13.28
N GLY A 58 -7.70 -9.94 14.36
CA GLY A 58 -7.61 -9.31 15.68
C GLY A 58 -6.49 -8.27 15.76
N ASP A 59 -5.34 -8.57 15.18
CA ASP A 59 -4.24 -7.61 15.05
C ASP A 59 -4.66 -6.39 14.21
N LEU A 60 -5.35 -6.66 13.10
CA LEU A 60 -5.78 -5.61 12.18
C LEU A 60 -6.88 -4.73 12.80
N GLU A 61 -7.85 -5.31 13.49
CA GLU A 61 -8.88 -4.57 14.23
C GLU A 61 -8.27 -3.62 15.26
N GLN A 62 -7.31 -4.10 16.05
CA GLN A 62 -6.59 -3.27 17.02
C GLN A 62 -5.77 -2.16 16.33
N ALA A 63 -5.12 -2.48 15.20
CA ALA A 63 -4.35 -1.48 14.45
C ALA A 63 -5.23 -0.40 13.83
N LEU A 64 -6.44 -0.73 13.39
CA LEU A 64 -7.41 0.20 12.81
C LEU A 64 -8.17 1.03 13.86
N ALA A 65 -8.22 0.58 15.11
CA ALA A 65 -8.98 1.25 16.16
C ALA A 65 -8.60 2.73 16.29
N GLY A 66 -9.60 3.62 16.18
CA GLY A 66 -9.44 5.06 16.25
C GLY A 66 -8.78 5.71 15.03
N CYS A 67 -8.55 4.98 13.95
CA CYS A 67 -8.05 5.56 12.71
C CYS A 67 -9.17 6.24 11.93
N TYR A 68 -8.83 7.35 11.27
CA TYR A 68 -9.66 8.03 10.30
C TYR A 68 -9.73 7.26 8.98
N GLY A 69 -8.60 6.70 8.57
CA GLY A 69 -8.51 5.97 7.31
C GLY A 69 -7.32 5.01 7.29
N VAL A 70 -7.22 4.26 6.20
CA VAL A 70 -6.17 3.27 6.00
C VAL A 70 -5.59 3.34 4.60
N HIS A 71 -4.27 3.19 4.51
CA HIS A 71 -3.55 2.98 3.26
C HIS A 71 -2.99 1.56 3.19
N ILE A 72 -3.31 0.84 2.10
CA ILE A 72 -2.87 -0.54 1.86
C ILE A 72 -1.87 -0.57 0.72
N SER A 73 -0.60 -0.89 1.04
CA SER A 73 0.52 -1.00 0.10
C SER A 73 1.29 -2.30 0.31
N VAL A 74 0.57 -3.41 0.30
CA VAL A 74 1.12 -4.77 0.47
C VAL A 74 1.29 -5.43 -0.89
N GLY A 75 2.20 -6.37 -0.98
CA GLY A 75 2.40 -7.20 -2.16
C GLY A 75 2.49 -8.68 -1.81
N GLY A 76 2.38 -9.54 -2.83
CA GLY A 76 2.47 -10.99 -2.68
C GLY A 76 1.23 -11.60 -2.01
N PRO A 77 1.38 -12.75 -1.32
CA PRO A 77 0.23 -13.52 -0.83
C PRO A 77 -0.67 -12.80 0.19
N ALA A 78 -0.13 -11.83 0.91
CA ALA A 78 -0.88 -11.08 1.91
C ALA A 78 -1.73 -9.93 1.31
N ASP A 79 -1.57 -9.62 0.03
CA ASP A 79 -2.20 -8.48 -0.63
C ASP A 79 -3.74 -8.58 -0.63
N GLN A 80 -4.27 -9.64 -1.22
CA GLN A 80 -5.71 -9.88 -1.28
C GLN A 80 -6.32 -9.97 0.13
N ILE A 81 -5.72 -10.78 1.00
CA ILE A 81 -6.23 -11.00 2.36
C ILE A 81 -6.26 -9.68 3.15
N SER A 82 -5.21 -8.84 3.03
CA SER A 82 -5.20 -7.55 3.72
C SER A 82 -6.32 -6.62 3.27
N ALA A 83 -6.60 -6.59 1.97
CA ALA A 83 -7.68 -5.79 1.41
C ALA A 83 -9.06 -6.30 1.83
N GLU A 84 -9.27 -7.62 1.80
CA GLU A 84 -10.52 -8.26 2.25
C GLU A 84 -10.77 -8.02 3.74
N ASN A 85 -9.75 -8.19 4.59
CA ASN A 85 -9.85 -7.96 6.02
C ASN A 85 -10.14 -6.49 6.34
N VAL A 86 -9.46 -5.55 5.68
CA VAL A 86 -9.74 -4.12 5.82
C VAL A 86 -11.16 -3.81 5.37
N ALA A 87 -11.61 -4.34 4.22
CA ALA A 87 -12.95 -4.12 3.69
C ALA A 87 -14.04 -4.60 4.65
N ALA A 88 -13.81 -5.70 5.36
CA ALA A 88 -14.73 -6.21 6.37
C ALA A 88 -14.79 -5.31 7.63
N LEU A 89 -13.65 -4.83 8.11
CA LEU A 89 -13.56 -4.06 9.35
C LEU A 89 -13.86 -2.57 9.17
N ALA A 90 -13.60 -2.00 7.99
CA ALA A 90 -13.66 -0.57 7.74
C ALA A 90 -15.01 0.08 8.11
N PRO A 91 -16.18 -0.46 7.71
CA PRO A 91 -17.47 0.12 8.09
C PRO A 91 -17.79 -0.06 9.57
N GLU A 92 -17.39 -1.18 10.18
CA GLU A 92 -17.65 -1.48 11.59
C GLU A 92 -16.87 -0.55 12.52
N LEU A 93 -15.66 -0.18 12.12
CA LEU A 93 -14.77 0.71 12.86
C LEU A 93 -14.96 2.20 12.51
N GLY A 94 -15.87 2.50 11.58
CA GLY A 94 -16.20 3.86 11.18
C GLY A 94 -15.07 4.58 10.44
N LEU A 95 -14.27 3.85 9.64
CA LEU A 95 -13.28 4.48 8.78
C LEU A 95 -13.98 5.38 7.76
N GLU A 96 -13.37 6.53 7.48
CA GLU A 96 -13.90 7.49 6.52
C GLU A 96 -13.24 7.37 5.14
N HIS A 97 -12.09 6.69 5.03
CA HIS A 97 -11.44 6.49 3.74
C HIS A 97 -10.52 5.27 3.71
N VAL A 98 -10.54 4.55 2.59
CA VAL A 98 -9.64 3.43 2.31
C VAL A 98 -8.88 3.73 1.03
N THR A 99 -7.55 3.67 1.06
CA THR A 99 -6.71 3.77 -0.13
C THR A 99 -5.97 2.45 -0.38
N TYR A 100 -5.94 2.00 -1.64
CA TYR A 100 -5.34 0.73 -2.01
C TYR A 100 -4.42 0.86 -3.22
N VAL A 101 -3.25 0.20 -3.15
CA VAL A 101 -2.28 0.15 -4.25
C VAL A 101 -2.47 -1.12 -5.07
N SER A 102 -3.03 -0.97 -6.25
CA SER A 102 -3.16 -2.02 -7.25
C SER A 102 -2.02 -1.94 -8.29
N GLY A 103 -2.31 -2.11 -9.57
CA GLY A 103 -1.32 -2.00 -10.63
C GLY A 103 -1.95 -1.73 -11.99
N SER A 104 -1.22 -1.05 -12.88
CA SER A 104 -1.71 -0.64 -14.21
C SER A 104 -2.06 -1.81 -15.14
N THR A 105 -1.51 -3.00 -14.87
CA THR A 105 -1.78 -4.23 -15.64
C THR A 105 -2.95 -5.04 -15.11
N VAL A 106 -3.60 -4.58 -14.04
CA VAL A 106 -4.73 -5.26 -13.41
C VAL A 106 -5.99 -5.05 -14.26
N ARG A 107 -6.36 -6.08 -15.02
CA ARG A 107 -7.51 -6.14 -15.91
C ARG A 107 -8.00 -7.58 -16.01
N ASP A 108 -9.28 -7.78 -16.33
CA ASP A 108 -9.88 -9.12 -16.44
C ASP A 108 -9.16 -10.01 -17.46
N GLU A 109 -8.73 -9.46 -18.57
CA GLU A 109 -7.97 -10.16 -19.61
C GLU A 109 -6.62 -10.73 -19.13
N ASN A 110 -6.08 -10.18 -18.04
CA ASN A 110 -4.83 -10.61 -17.41
C ASN A 110 -5.06 -11.48 -16.15
N SER A 111 -6.30 -11.87 -15.85
CA SER A 111 -6.64 -12.63 -14.64
C SER A 111 -6.05 -14.04 -14.60
N TRP A 112 -5.56 -14.54 -15.75
CA TRP A 112 -4.80 -15.78 -15.82
C TRP A 112 -3.48 -15.73 -15.02
N PHE A 113 -2.96 -14.55 -14.77
CA PHE A 113 -1.76 -14.36 -13.95
C PHE A 113 -2.16 -14.23 -12.46
N PRO A 114 -1.65 -15.11 -11.57
CA PRO A 114 -2.13 -15.21 -10.19
C PRO A 114 -2.12 -13.88 -9.42
N MET A 115 -1.07 -13.08 -9.58
CA MET A 115 -0.98 -11.77 -8.92
C MET A 115 -2.07 -10.81 -9.41
N THR A 116 -2.42 -10.86 -10.69
CA THR A 116 -3.51 -10.03 -11.25
C THR A 116 -4.86 -10.48 -10.70
N ALA A 117 -5.10 -11.78 -10.61
CA ALA A 117 -6.33 -12.31 -10.02
C ALA A 117 -6.49 -11.88 -8.55
N GLN A 118 -5.43 -11.95 -7.76
CA GLN A 118 -5.42 -11.47 -6.37
C GLN A 118 -5.71 -9.98 -6.27
N LYS A 119 -5.10 -9.16 -7.13
CA LYS A 119 -5.34 -7.73 -7.18
C LYS A 119 -6.78 -7.38 -7.58
N LEU A 120 -7.35 -8.09 -8.54
CA LEU A 120 -8.77 -7.91 -8.92
C LEU A 120 -9.71 -8.24 -7.76
N ALA A 121 -9.45 -9.33 -7.03
CA ALA A 121 -10.23 -9.68 -5.85
C ALA A 121 -10.10 -8.60 -4.76
N ALA A 122 -8.89 -8.11 -4.50
CA ALA A 122 -8.63 -7.02 -3.56
C ALA A 122 -9.35 -5.72 -3.95
N GLU A 123 -9.30 -5.32 -5.23
CA GLU A 123 -10.03 -4.15 -5.73
C GLU A 123 -11.55 -4.32 -5.56
N SER A 124 -12.07 -5.52 -5.83
CA SER A 124 -13.48 -5.84 -5.64
C SER A 124 -13.88 -5.69 -4.17
N ALA A 125 -13.09 -6.23 -3.23
CA ALA A 125 -13.34 -6.10 -1.81
C ALA A 125 -13.34 -4.64 -1.35
N VAL A 126 -12.32 -3.87 -1.72
CA VAL A 126 -12.22 -2.44 -1.37
C VAL A 126 -13.39 -1.64 -1.96
N SER A 127 -13.76 -1.88 -3.22
CA SER A 127 -14.85 -1.13 -3.87
C SER A 127 -16.23 -1.43 -3.30
N GLN A 128 -16.39 -2.54 -2.62
CA GLN A 128 -17.65 -2.99 -2.01
C GLN A 128 -17.70 -2.81 -0.49
N CYS A 129 -16.66 -2.25 0.12
CA CYS A 129 -16.56 -2.15 1.58
C CYS A 129 -17.55 -1.16 2.24
N GLY A 130 -18.30 -0.39 1.46
CA GLY A 130 -19.27 0.58 2.00
C GLY A 130 -18.65 1.87 2.55
N VAL A 131 -17.34 2.05 2.43
CA VAL A 131 -16.60 3.23 2.85
C VAL A 131 -16.03 3.93 1.61
N PRO A 132 -15.92 5.27 1.57
CA PRO A 132 -15.22 5.99 0.52
C PRO A 132 -13.82 5.43 0.28
N TYR A 133 -13.44 5.23 -0.98
CA TYR A 133 -12.17 4.61 -1.31
C TYR A 133 -11.48 5.25 -2.52
N THR A 134 -10.17 5.04 -2.60
CA THR A 134 -9.38 5.35 -3.80
C THR A 134 -8.45 4.18 -4.12
N ILE A 135 -8.55 3.66 -5.35
CA ILE A 135 -7.68 2.60 -5.86
C ILE A 135 -6.67 3.21 -6.82
N PHE A 136 -5.40 3.12 -6.47
CA PHE A 136 -4.29 3.55 -7.33
C PHE A 136 -3.80 2.38 -8.18
N ARG A 137 -3.71 2.58 -9.49
CA ARG A 137 -3.14 1.61 -10.45
C ARG A 137 -1.83 2.15 -11.04
N PRO A 138 -0.76 2.23 -10.25
CA PRO A 138 0.52 2.77 -10.73
C PRO A 138 1.15 1.88 -11.79
N THR A 139 2.04 2.49 -12.59
CA THR A 139 2.94 1.80 -13.52
C THR A 139 4.20 1.32 -12.77
N TRP A 140 5.38 1.72 -13.21
CA TRP A 140 6.64 1.27 -12.62
C TRP A 140 7.30 2.38 -11.81
N PRO A 141 7.58 2.17 -10.53
CA PRO A 141 8.35 3.15 -9.75
C PRO A 141 9.83 3.15 -10.17
N MET A 142 10.41 4.33 -10.30
CA MET A 142 11.82 4.51 -10.67
C MET A 142 12.77 3.81 -9.68
N GLU A 143 12.36 3.66 -8.44
CA GLU A 143 13.10 2.98 -7.39
C GLU A 143 13.30 1.48 -7.65
N GLN A 144 12.59 0.91 -8.63
CA GLN A 144 12.82 -0.44 -9.13
C GLN A 144 14.02 -0.53 -10.10
N LEU A 145 14.42 0.56 -10.74
CA LEU A 145 15.47 0.57 -11.77
C LEU A 145 16.78 -0.09 -11.32
N PRO A 146 17.29 0.16 -10.10
CA PRO A 146 18.52 -0.48 -9.65
C PRO A 146 18.45 -2.01 -9.62
N ARG A 147 17.25 -2.60 -9.51
CA ARG A 147 17.09 -4.06 -9.50
C ARG A 147 17.33 -4.72 -10.86
N PHE A 148 17.24 -3.95 -11.93
CA PHE A 148 17.56 -4.43 -13.29
C PHE A 148 19.04 -4.35 -13.63
N VAL A 149 19.86 -3.72 -12.76
CA VAL A 149 21.29 -3.53 -13.00
C VAL A 149 22.08 -4.46 -12.09
N ARG A 150 22.92 -5.30 -12.70
CA ARG A 150 23.92 -6.11 -12.00
C ARG A 150 25.28 -5.90 -12.67
N ASP A 151 26.32 -5.64 -11.89
CA ASP A 151 27.70 -5.45 -12.38
C ASP A 151 27.81 -4.43 -13.53
N GLY A 152 27.06 -3.31 -13.41
CA GLY A 152 27.03 -2.25 -14.42
C GLY A 152 26.29 -2.61 -15.72
N ARG A 153 25.60 -3.75 -15.76
CA ARG A 153 24.82 -4.21 -16.91
C ARG A 153 23.33 -4.25 -16.59
N ALA A 154 22.52 -3.60 -17.42
CA ALA A 154 21.06 -3.72 -17.35
C ALA A 154 20.62 -4.93 -18.19
N THR A 155 19.80 -5.81 -17.60
CA THR A 155 19.17 -6.93 -18.31
C THR A 155 17.69 -6.64 -18.43
N LEU A 156 17.23 -6.47 -19.66
CA LEU A 156 15.83 -6.35 -20.02
C LEU A 156 15.42 -7.59 -20.78
N VAL A 157 14.33 -8.24 -20.38
CA VAL A 157 13.83 -9.45 -21.01
C VAL A 157 12.64 -9.10 -21.90
N GLY A 158 12.73 -9.47 -23.17
CA GLY A 158 11.66 -9.27 -24.16
C GLY A 158 11.96 -8.14 -25.13
N ASP A 159 11.06 -7.99 -26.12
CA ASP A 159 11.12 -6.95 -27.14
C ASP A 159 10.38 -5.70 -26.62
N ILE A 160 11.16 -4.71 -26.19
CA ILE A 160 10.62 -3.46 -25.60
C ILE A 160 10.40 -2.46 -26.72
N LYS A 161 9.30 -2.59 -27.44
CA LYS A 161 8.87 -1.64 -28.48
C LYS A 161 8.03 -0.48 -27.92
N THR A 162 7.43 -0.66 -26.75
CA THR A 162 6.52 0.32 -26.15
C THR A 162 7.25 1.11 -25.07
N PRO A 163 7.10 2.45 -25.04
CA PRO A 163 7.64 3.27 -23.96
C PRO A 163 7.10 2.82 -22.61
N TRP A 164 7.97 2.66 -21.63
CA TRP A 164 7.59 2.39 -20.25
C TRP A 164 7.39 3.72 -19.52
N HIS A 165 6.27 3.83 -18.85
CA HIS A 165 5.98 4.99 -18.01
C HIS A 165 6.47 4.73 -16.59
N TRP A 166 7.34 5.60 -16.12
CA TRP A 166 7.93 5.56 -14.80
C TRP A 166 7.42 6.72 -13.96
N PHE A 167 7.33 6.51 -12.66
CA PHE A 167 7.02 7.56 -11.69
C PHE A 167 7.99 7.47 -10.50
N ALA A 168 8.18 8.58 -9.77
CA ALA A 168 8.93 8.56 -8.52
C ALA A 168 8.00 8.18 -7.36
N ALA A 169 8.47 7.34 -6.43
CA ALA A 169 7.69 6.96 -5.26
C ALA A 169 7.28 8.18 -4.40
N ALA A 170 8.11 9.24 -4.38
CA ALA A 170 7.77 10.49 -3.71
C ALA A 170 6.55 11.18 -4.32
N ASP A 171 6.41 11.17 -5.66
CA ASP A 171 5.23 11.72 -6.35
C ASP A 171 3.98 10.90 -6.02
N PHE A 172 4.14 9.58 -5.95
CA PHE A 172 3.07 8.69 -5.53
C PHE A 172 2.62 8.98 -4.10
N GLY A 173 3.56 9.20 -3.18
CA GLY A 173 3.25 9.61 -1.80
C GLY A 173 2.37 10.85 -1.77
N ARG A 174 2.73 11.88 -2.53
CA ARG A 174 1.92 13.11 -2.66
C ARG A 174 0.53 12.88 -3.23
N MET A 175 0.40 12.00 -4.24
CA MET A 175 -0.90 11.64 -4.81
C MET A 175 -1.80 10.97 -3.78
N VAL A 176 -1.27 10.02 -3.02
CA VAL A 176 -2.04 9.30 -1.98
C VAL A 176 -2.47 10.24 -0.86
N ALA A 177 -1.59 11.11 -0.40
CA ALA A 177 -1.87 12.03 0.69
C ALA A 177 -2.93 13.10 0.34
N ASN A 178 -3.17 13.34 -0.96
CA ASN A 178 -4.19 14.27 -1.47
C ASN A 178 -5.51 13.57 -1.87
N ALA A 179 -5.64 12.27 -1.68
CA ALA A 179 -6.85 11.52 -1.98
C ALA A 179 -7.74 11.39 -0.76
#